data_f8d504a7bf57a11bda15ae9d25c8c2bf
#
_entry.id   f8d504a7bf57a11bda15ae9d25c8c2bf
#
_cell.length_a   1.000
_cell.length_b   1.000
_cell.length_c   1.000
_cell.angle_alpha   90.00
_cell.angle_beta   90.00
_cell.angle_gamma   90.00
#
_symmetry.space_group_name_H-M   'P 1'
#
loop_
_entity.id
_entity.type
_entity.pdbx_description
1 polymer ?
#
loop_
_entity_poly.entity_id
_entity_poly.type
_entity_poly.pdbx_seq_one_letter_code
_entity_poly.pdbx_strand_id
1 'polypeptide(L)'
;MAEILVLVDHVDETIRKTTTELLTLARRAGEPAAVFIGSGYESVKDTLAQFGAAKVYLADAPELSEYLVAPKAEVLAQIAAAASPAAVLITSSPDGKETAARLAVKLGSGIITDATDVAADLTTTQSVFAGGYTVTAKVTHGAPVITVK
;
A
#
# COMPACT_ATOMS: atom_id res chain seq x y z
N MET A 1 -3.06 -11.58 13.93
CA MET A 1 -3.86 -10.94 12.87
C MET A 1 -3.08 -10.97 11.56
N ALA A 2 -3.81 -11.06 10.47
CA ALA A 2 -3.16 -11.01 9.15
C ALA A 2 -2.51 -9.64 8.92
N GLU A 3 -1.42 -9.63 8.19
CA GLU A 3 -0.74 -8.39 7.85
C GLU A 3 -1.46 -7.64 6.74
N ILE A 4 -1.46 -6.32 6.85
CA ILE A 4 -1.87 -5.42 5.78
C ILE A 4 -0.61 -4.68 5.36
N LEU A 5 -0.14 -4.92 4.14
CA LEU A 5 1.04 -4.24 3.62
C LEU A 5 0.67 -2.81 3.21
N VAL A 6 1.49 -1.85 3.58
CA VAL A 6 1.34 -0.45 3.21
C VAL A 6 2.62 -0.01 2.52
N LEU A 7 2.53 0.36 1.26
CA LEU A 7 3.69 0.90 0.54
C LEU A 7 3.96 2.31 1.04
N VAL A 8 5.16 2.53 1.56
CA VAL A 8 5.56 3.85 2.06
C VAL A 8 5.85 4.77 0.88
N ASP A 9 5.16 5.91 0.84
CA ASP A 9 5.41 6.96 -0.13
C ASP A 9 6.29 8.01 0.56
N HIS A 10 7.51 8.14 0.10
CA HIS A 10 8.48 9.05 0.72
C HIS A 10 9.24 9.83 -0.36
N VAL A 11 9.70 11.01 0.04
CA VAL A 11 10.60 11.83 -0.76
C VAL A 11 11.79 12.16 0.12
N ASP A 12 12.97 11.78 -0.32
CA ASP A 12 14.20 11.92 0.45
C ASP A 12 14.05 11.24 1.82
N GLU A 13 14.13 12.00 2.90
CA GLU A 13 14.05 11.47 4.26
C GLU A 13 12.72 11.80 4.95
N THR A 14 11.67 12.11 4.15
CA THR A 14 10.37 12.52 4.67
C THR A 14 9.27 11.61 4.14
N ILE A 15 8.44 11.10 5.05
CA ILE A 15 7.27 10.31 4.70
C ILE A 15 6.13 11.27 4.32
N ARG A 16 5.45 10.98 3.21
CA ARG A 16 4.27 11.75 2.85
C ARG A 16 3.12 11.44 3.80
N LYS A 17 2.28 12.43 4.03
CA LYS A 17 1.12 12.31 4.91
C LYS A 17 0.20 11.15 4.51
N THR A 18 0.09 10.87 3.21
CA THR A 18 -0.73 9.77 2.71
C THR A 18 -0.33 8.42 3.30
N THR A 19 0.97 8.20 3.52
CA THR A 19 1.44 6.97 4.15
C THR A 19 0.94 6.82 5.57
N THR A 20 0.96 7.90 6.35
CA THR A 20 0.47 7.85 7.74
C THR A 20 -1.03 7.59 7.78
N GLU A 21 -1.77 8.11 6.82
CA GLU A 21 -3.19 7.85 6.70
C GLU A 21 -3.45 6.39 6.33
N LEU A 22 -2.66 5.82 5.41
CA LEU A 22 -2.78 4.41 5.04
C LEU A 22 -2.49 3.48 6.21
N LEU A 23 -1.49 3.79 7.02
CA LEU A 23 -1.17 2.99 8.20
C LEU A 23 -2.35 3.00 9.18
N THR A 24 -3.00 4.14 9.34
CA THR A 24 -4.18 4.26 10.20
C THR A 24 -5.34 3.41 9.67
N LEU A 25 -5.58 3.44 8.36
CA LEU A 25 -6.62 2.61 7.74
C LEU A 25 -6.31 1.12 7.88
N ALA A 26 -5.04 0.74 7.69
CA ALA A 26 -4.61 -0.65 7.76
C ALA A 26 -4.92 -1.26 9.12
N ARG A 27 -4.84 -0.49 10.18
CA ARG A 27 -5.12 -0.98 11.54
C ARG A 27 -6.56 -1.44 11.72
N ARG A 28 -7.48 -0.96 10.92
CA ARG A 28 -8.87 -1.42 10.98
C ARG A 28 -9.02 -2.86 10.51
N ALA A 29 -8.21 -3.28 9.55
CA ALA A 29 -8.36 -4.56 8.88
C ALA A 29 -7.37 -5.62 9.35
N GLY A 30 -6.26 -5.22 9.96
CA GLY A 30 -5.25 -6.17 10.41
C GLY A 30 -4.06 -5.48 11.03
N GLU A 31 -2.91 -6.14 10.96
CA GLU A 31 -1.66 -5.62 11.50
C GLU A 31 -0.89 -4.87 10.41
N PRO A 32 -0.67 -3.55 10.56
CA PRO A 32 0.03 -2.80 9.54
C PRO A 32 1.49 -3.23 9.44
N ALA A 33 1.94 -3.48 8.22
CA ALA A 33 3.33 -3.76 7.91
C ALA A 33 3.77 -2.80 6.81
N ALA A 34 4.69 -1.90 7.12
CA ALA A 34 5.17 -0.93 6.15
C ALA A 34 6.16 -1.58 5.20
N VAL A 35 6.10 -1.22 3.92
CA VAL A 35 7.10 -1.62 2.92
C VAL A 35 7.84 -0.37 2.50
N PHE A 36 9.12 -0.27 2.85
CA PHE A 36 9.96 0.87 2.52
C PHE A 36 10.95 0.45 1.43
N ILE A 37 10.88 1.11 0.28
CA ILE A 37 11.74 0.83 -0.86
C ILE A 37 12.56 2.08 -1.15
N GLY A 38 13.88 1.94 -1.13
CA GLY A 38 14.80 3.06 -1.38
C GLY A 38 15.69 3.35 -0.19
N SER A 39 16.23 4.57 -0.13
CA SER A 39 17.14 5.00 0.92
C SER A 39 16.45 5.95 1.91
N GLY A 40 17.06 6.16 3.08
CA GLY A 40 16.55 7.10 4.07
C GLY A 40 15.68 6.51 5.15
N TYR A 41 15.61 5.18 5.25
CA TYR A 41 14.76 4.52 6.23
C TYR A 41 15.08 4.94 7.67
N GLU A 42 16.35 5.08 8.01
CA GLU A 42 16.75 5.43 9.40
C GLU A 42 16.15 6.75 9.87
N SER A 43 15.93 7.68 8.94
CA SER A 43 15.34 8.99 9.26
C SER A 43 13.84 8.93 9.51
N VAL A 44 13.16 7.87 9.09
CA VAL A 44 11.69 7.80 9.12
C VAL A 44 11.16 6.63 9.94
N LYS A 45 12.01 5.74 10.40
CA LYS A 45 11.56 4.52 11.10
C LYS A 45 10.71 4.82 12.33
N ASP A 46 11.04 5.85 13.08
CA ASP A 46 10.29 6.22 14.28
C ASP A 46 8.90 6.75 13.93
N THR A 47 8.80 7.49 12.83
CA THR A 47 7.50 7.97 12.34
C THR A 47 6.61 6.81 11.93
N LEU A 48 7.17 5.82 11.24
CA LEU A 48 6.41 4.62 10.85
C LEU A 48 5.88 3.88 12.09
N ALA A 49 6.72 3.71 13.09
CA ALA A 49 6.31 3.07 14.34
C ALA A 49 5.23 3.88 15.05
N GLN A 50 5.38 5.20 15.09
CA GLN A 50 4.42 6.10 15.74
C GLN A 50 3.02 5.98 15.12
N PHE A 51 2.92 5.81 13.80
CA PHE A 51 1.64 5.69 13.11
C PHE A 51 1.13 4.27 13.01
N GLY A 52 1.75 3.33 13.69
CA GLY A 52 1.19 2.00 13.90
C GLY A 52 1.81 0.87 13.11
N ALA A 53 2.91 1.10 12.39
CA ALA A 53 3.59 0.01 11.71
C ALA A 53 4.16 -0.96 12.73
N ALA A 54 3.66 -2.18 12.76
CA ALA A 54 4.14 -3.21 13.67
C ALA A 54 5.42 -3.87 13.13
N LYS A 55 5.64 -3.79 11.82
CA LYS A 55 6.76 -4.39 11.12
C LYS A 55 7.11 -3.53 9.92
N VAL A 56 8.37 -3.55 9.50
CA VAL A 56 8.81 -2.89 8.28
C VAL A 56 9.60 -3.88 7.43
N TYR A 57 9.19 -4.00 6.18
CA TYR A 57 9.97 -4.71 5.17
C TYR A 57 10.81 -3.67 4.43
N LEU A 58 12.12 -3.79 4.53
CA LEU A 58 13.06 -2.80 3.97
C LEU A 58 13.74 -3.35 2.73
N ALA A 59 13.67 -2.60 1.65
CA ALA A 59 14.41 -2.87 0.41
C ALA A 59 15.21 -1.62 0.06
N ASP A 60 16.49 -1.61 0.41
CA ASP A 60 17.36 -0.44 0.31
C ASP A 60 18.47 -0.56 -0.73
N ALA A 61 18.36 -1.50 -1.65
CA ALA A 61 19.34 -1.67 -2.71
C ALA A 61 19.45 -0.38 -3.55
N PRO A 62 20.67 0.03 -3.94
CA PRO A 62 20.85 1.30 -4.67
C PRO A 62 20.04 1.40 -5.95
N GLU A 63 19.89 0.31 -6.68
CA GLU A 63 19.09 0.29 -7.91
C GLU A 63 17.60 0.55 -7.68
N LEU A 64 17.12 0.41 -6.45
CA LEU A 64 15.73 0.68 -6.08
C LEU A 64 15.48 2.13 -5.70
N SER A 65 16.53 2.93 -5.55
CA SER A 65 16.39 4.36 -5.25
C SER A 65 16.00 5.17 -6.49
N GLU A 66 16.07 4.57 -7.66
CA GLU A 66 15.57 5.19 -8.87
C GLU A 66 14.07 4.94 -9.00
N TYR A 67 13.36 5.87 -9.61
CA TYR A 67 11.90 6.00 -9.55
C TYR A 67 11.14 5.05 -10.47
N LEU A 68 11.63 3.83 -10.64
CA LEU A 68 11.01 2.91 -11.58
C LEU A 68 9.89 2.11 -10.91
N VAL A 69 8.72 2.16 -11.49
CA VAL A 69 7.54 1.47 -10.99
C VAL A 69 7.71 -0.05 -11.05
N ALA A 70 8.28 -0.58 -12.13
CA ALA A 70 8.41 -2.02 -12.30
C ALA A 70 9.24 -2.69 -11.20
N PRO A 71 10.41 -2.15 -10.79
CA PRO A 71 11.14 -2.72 -9.66
C PRO A 71 10.36 -2.68 -8.34
N LYS A 72 9.60 -1.60 -8.09
CA LYS A 72 8.78 -1.52 -6.89
C LYS A 72 7.71 -2.60 -6.85
N ALA A 73 7.03 -2.81 -7.97
CA ALA A 73 6.02 -3.86 -8.07
C ALA A 73 6.62 -5.24 -7.86
N GLU A 74 7.83 -5.49 -8.39
CA GLU A 74 8.52 -6.77 -8.19
C GLU A 74 8.88 -7.00 -6.73
N VAL A 75 9.42 -6.00 -6.06
CA VAL A 75 9.76 -6.09 -4.63
C VAL A 75 8.50 -6.36 -3.81
N LEU A 76 7.42 -5.63 -4.07
CA LEU A 76 6.15 -5.85 -3.39
C LEU A 76 5.62 -7.26 -3.62
N ALA A 77 5.72 -7.77 -4.84
CA ALA A 77 5.25 -9.12 -5.16
C ALA A 77 6.04 -10.17 -4.38
N GLN A 78 7.35 -10.01 -4.26
CA GLN A 78 8.18 -10.94 -3.49
C GLN A 78 7.83 -10.89 -2.00
N ILE A 79 7.65 -9.70 -1.45
CA ILE A 79 7.27 -9.54 -0.05
C ILE A 79 5.88 -10.13 0.21
N ALA A 80 4.93 -9.87 -0.67
CA ALA A 80 3.58 -10.39 -0.54
C ALA A 80 3.55 -11.92 -0.62
N ALA A 81 4.36 -12.50 -1.50
CA ALA A 81 4.46 -13.96 -1.59
C ALA A 81 4.99 -14.57 -0.30
N ALA A 82 5.94 -13.91 0.36
CA ALA A 82 6.51 -14.40 1.61
C ALA A 82 5.60 -14.13 2.82
N ALA A 83 4.93 -12.99 2.86
CA ALA A 83 4.14 -12.57 4.01
C ALA A 83 2.69 -13.04 3.99
N SER A 84 2.16 -13.39 2.83
CA SER A 84 0.76 -13.76 2.65
C SER A 84 -0.20 -12.75 3.29
N PRO A 85 -0.14 -11.48 2.89
CA PRO A 85 -0.95 -10.44 3.53
C PRO A 85 -2.42 -10.59 3.20
N ALA A 86 -3.28 -10.00 4.03
CA ALA A 86 -4.70 -9.93 3.74
C ALA A 86 -5.01 -8.86 2.67
N ALA A 87 -4.18 -7.82 2.57
CA ALA A 87 -4.33 -6.77 1.57
C ALA A 87 -3.04 -5.97 1.42
N VAL A 88 -2.95 -5.20 0.32
CA VAL A 88 -1.87 -4.24 0.09
C VAL A 88 -2.48 -2.89 -0.19
N LEU A 89 -2.11 -1.88 0.57
CA LEU A 89 -2.60 -0.51 0.41
C LEU A 89 -1.50 0.37 -0.17
N ILE A 90 -1.86 1.14 -1.18
CA ILE A 90 -0.93 2.02 -1.91
C ILE A 90 -1.61 3.38 -2.09
N THR A 91 -0.82 4.46 -2.04
CA THR A 91 -1.34 5.81 -2.31
C THR A 91 -1.82 5.91 -3.75
N SER A 92 -2.95 6.58 -3.96
CA SER A 92 -3.58 6.73 -5.28
C SER A 92 -2.95 7.87 -6.08
N SER A 93 -1.65 7.79 -6.30
CA SER A 93 -0.91 8.67 -7.22
C SER A 93 -0.80 7.96 -8.57
N PRO A 94 -0.39 8.67 -9.64
CA PRO A 94 -0.15 7.99 -10.92
C PRO A 94 0.82 6.82 -10.81
N ASP A 95 1.95 7.03 -10.13
CA ASP A 95 2.92 5.95 -9.90
C ASP A 95 2.36 4.86 -9.01
N GLY A 96 1.59 5.23 -7.97
CA GLY A 96 0.98 4.27 -7.08
C GLY A 96 -0.03 3.39 -7.78
N LYS A 97 -0.86 3.96 -8.65
CA LYS A 97 -1.83 3.20 -9.44
C LYS A 97 -1.15 2.22 -10.39
N GLU A 98 -0.07 2.65 -11.05
CA GLU A 98 0.67 1.78 -11.96
C GLU A 98 1.35 0.65 -11.19
N THR A 99 1.96 0.96 -10.05
CA THR A 99 2.56 -0.04 -9.17
C THR A 99 1.52 -1.06 -8.73
N ALA A 100 0.34 -0.58 -8.31
CA ALA A 100 -0.75 -1.44 -7.85
C ALA A 100 -1.25 -2.35 -8.97
N ALA A 101 -1.41 -1.83 -10.18
CA ALA A 101 -1.87 -2.63 -11.31
C ALA A 101 -0.88 -3.74 -11.66
N ARG A 102 0.41 -3.41 -11.71
CA ARG A 102 1.46 -4.41 -11.96
C ARG A 102 1.51 -5.45 -10.86
N LEU A 103 1.38 -5.02 -9.60
CA LEU A 103 1.37 -5.93 -8.47
C LEU A 103 0.19 -6.89 -8.52
N ALA A 104 -1.01 -6.40 -8.80
CA ALA A 104 -2.21 -7.22 -8.88
C ALA A 104 -2.06 -8.32 -9.93
N VAL A 105 -1.49 -8.00 -11.10
CA VAL A 105 -1.23 -8.99 -12.14
C VAL A 105 -0.25 -10.05 -11.63
N LYS A 106 0.83 -9.64 -10.97
CA LYS A 106 1.84 -10.57 -10.45
C LYS A 106 1.28 -11.50 -9.38
N LEU A 107 0.37 -11.00 -8.54
CA LEU A 107 -0.25 -11.78 -7.48
C LEU A 107 -1.47 -12.57 -7.96
N GLY A 108 -1.95 -12.32 -9.17
CA GLY A 108 -3.20 -12.93 -9.64
C GLY A 108 -4.40 -12.52 -8.81
N SER A 109 -4.43 -11.28 -8.31
CA SER A 109 -5.50 -10.82 -7.45
C SER A 109 -6.21 -9.59 -8.04
N GLY A 110 -7.34 -9.23 -7.44
CA GLY A 110 -8.09 -8.06 -7.88
C GLY A 110 -7.50 -6.75 -7.37
N ILE A 111 -7.81 -5.68 -8.09
CA ILE A 111 -7.36 -4.33 -7.74
C ILE A 111 -8.57 -3.40 -7.67
N ILE A 112 -8.54 -2.48 -6.70
CA ILE A 112 -9.50 -1.38 -6.61
C ILE A 112 -8.71 -0.08 -6.51
N THR A 113 -9.00 0.86 -7.40
CA THR A 113 -8.29 2.15 -7.43
C THR A 113 -9.17 3.28 -6.90
N ASP A 114 -8.51 4.33 -6.39
CA ASP A 114 -9.16 5.56 -5.94
C ASP A 114 -10.22 5.35 -4.85
N ALA A 115 -9.96 4.43 -3.93
CA ALA A 115 -10.83 4.26 -2.77
C ALA A 115 -10.75 5.49 -1.87
N THR A 116 -11.88 5.89 -1.32
CA THR A 116 -11.95 6.97 -0.34
C THR A 116 -12.00 6.44 1.09
N ASP A 117 -12.31 5.17 1.26
CA ASP A 117 -12.30 4.51 2.55
C ASP A 117 -12.15 3.01 2.39
N VAL A 118 -11.63 2.35 3.43
CA VAL A 118 -11.47 0.90 3.49
C VAL A 118 -11.99 0.43 4.86
N ALA A 119 -12.98 -0.45 4.84
CA ALA A 119 -13.56 -1.00 6.07
C ALA A 119 -12.72 -2.15 6.62
N ALA A 120 -13.05 -2.57 7.83
CA ALA A 120 -12.32 -3.65 8.51
C ALA A 120 -12.36 -4.98 7.73
N ASP A 121 -13.42 -5.23 6.97
CA ASP A 121 -13.55 -6.42 6.14
C ASP A 121 -12.99 -6.24 4.73
N LEU A 122 -12.27 -5.13 4.48
CA LEU A 122 -11.67 -4.75 3.20
C LEU A 122 -12.68 -4.35 2.13
N THR A 123 -13.93 -4.08 2.51
CA THR A 123 -14.87 -3.43 1.61
C THR A 123 -14.43 -1.99 1.39
N THR A 124 -14.38 -1.56 0.14
CA THR A 124 -13.94 -0.22 -0.23
C THR A 124 -15.12 0.67 -0.57
N THR A 125 -14.93 1.96 -0.40
CA THR A 125 -15.85 2.99 -0.86
C THR A 125 -15.14 3.84 -1.89
N GLN A 126 -15.81 4.11 -3.02
CA GLN A 126 -15.29 4.96 -4.09
C GLN A 126 -16.31 6.05 -4.38
N SER A 127 -15.82 7.25 -4.68
CA SER A 127 -16.66 8.37 -5.12
C SER A 127 -16.42 8.56 -6.61
N VAL A 128 -17.48 8.49 -7.40
CA VAL A 128 -17.39 8.55 -8.86
C VAL A 128 -18.34 9.62 -9.40
N PHE A 129 -18.18 9.99 -10.66
CA PHE A 129 -18.98 11.03 -11.33
C PHE A 129 -18.96 12.35 -10.55
N ALA A 130 -17.75 12.85 -10.26
CA ALA A 130 -17.54 14.11 -9.53
C ALA A 130 -18.28 14.16 -8.17
N GLY A 131 -18.36 13.01 -7.49
CA GLY A 131 -19.02 12.91 -6.18
C GLY A 131 -20.51 12.65 -6.26
N GLY A 132 -21.08 12.51 -7.46
CA GLY A 132 -22.51 12.26 -7.62
C GLY A 132 -22.95 10.87 -7.21
N TYR A 133 -22.02 9.90 -7.19
CA TYR A 133 -22.32 8.52 -6.81
C TYR A 133 -21.26 7.96 -5.89
N THR A 134 -21.68 7.12 -4.96
CA THR A 134 -20.80 6.35 -4.09
C THR A 134 -20.93 4.88 -4.48
N VAL A 135 -19.78 4.21 -4.68
CA VAL A 135 -19.73 2.79 -5.02
C VAL A 135 -19.02 2.05 -3.89
N THR A 136 -19.60 0.93 -3.46
CA THR A 136 -18.91 0.01 -2.55
C THR A 136 -18.51 -1.23 -3.35
N ALA A 137 -17.28 -1.69 -3.10
CA ALA A 137 -16.74 -2.84 -3.82
C ALA A 137 -15.83 -3.65 -2.91
N LYS A 138 -15.71 -4.94 -3.20
CA LYS A 138 -14.82 -5.83 -2.47
C LYS A 138 -14.19 -6.82 -3.43
N VAL A 139 -12.88 -7.03 -3.30
CA VAL A 139 -12.17 -8.05 -4.08
C VAL A 139 -12.50 -9.43 -3.51
N THR A 140 -12.87 -10.35 -4.37
CA THR A 140 -13.26 -11.70 -3.97
C THR A 140 -12.21 -12.76 -4.32
N HIS A 141 -11.10 -12.36 -4.93
CA HIS A 141 -10.05 -13.28 -5.36
C HIS A 141 -8.67 -12.76 -4.96
N GLY A 142 -7.97 -13.56 -4.16
CA GLY A 142 -6.63 -13.22 -3.69
C GLY A 142 -6.60 -12.08 -2.68
N ALA A 143 -5.40 -11.62 -2.34
CA ALA A 143 -5.22 -10.47 -1.47
C ALA A 143 -5.51 -9.19 -2.27
N PRO A 144 -6.52 -8.39 -1.88
CA PRO A 144 -6.83 -7.20 -2.64
C PRO A 144 -5.69 -6.20 -2.64
N VAL A 145 -5.46 -5.57 -3.80
CA VAL A 145 -4.56 -4.44 -3.95
C VAL A 145 -5.43 -3.20 -4.09
N ILE A 146 -5.30 -2.26 -3.17
CA ILE A 146 -6.19 -1.10 -3.08
C ILE A 146 -5.39 0.18 -3.10
N THR A 147 -5.69 1.08 -4.06
CA THR A 147 -5.12 2.43 -3.98
C THR A 147 -6.12 3.35 -3.30
N VAL A 148 -5.64 4.18 -2.38
CA VAL A 148 -6.47 5.05 -1.54
C VAL A 148 -6.10 6.51 -1.81
N LYS A 149 -7.12 7.33 -1.99
CA LYS A 149 -6.96 8.79 -2.13
C LYS A 149 -6.55 9.46 -0.84
#